data_9183034ef74efcf521292361f8016444
#
_entry.id   9183034ef74efcf521292361f8016444
#
_cell.length_a   1.000
_cell.length_b   1.000
_cell.length_c   1.000
_cell.angle_alpha   90.00
_cell.angle_beta   90.00
_cell.angle_gamma   90.00
#
_symmetry.space_group_name_H-M   'P 1'
#
loop_
_entity.id
_entity.type
_entity.pdbx_description
1 polymer ?
#
loop_
_entity_poly.entity_id
_entity_poly.type
_entity_poly.pdbx_seq_one_letter_code
_entity_poly.pdbx_strand_id
1 'polypeptide(L)'
;MERDKEKDMKKKITVLTLCALLFAPCVFAHAQQLKKVPRIGYLSALDPAAETIRAETIRLALRERGYIEGQSITIEYRYTQGKVDLAPELAAELVRLEVDIIVVAGGDAWIRAAKNATKTIPIVMVGIGIDPVGAGLIESLAHPGGDVTGITLLSTELGGKRLELFKEAVTKVVGVAVLYDPAISSNIRELKEIQSAARALG
;
A
#
# COMPACT_ATOMS: atom_id res chain seq x y z
N MET A 1 -39.20 -26.25 -64.68
CA MET A 1 -38.77 -24.89 -64.32
C MET A 1 -39.15 -24.45 -62.87
N GLU A 2 -40.35 -24.79 -62.38
CA GLU A 2 -40.77 -24.46 -61.02
C GLU A 2 -40.09 -25.34 -59.91
N ARG A 3 -39.90 -26.62 -60.16
CA ARG A 3 -39.22 -27.60 -59.25
C ARG A 3 -37.73 -27.25 -58.98
N ASP A 4 -37.05 -26.65 -59.93
CA ASP A 4 -35.62 -26.26 -59.76
C ASP A 4 -35.48 -25.00 -58.92
N LYS A 5 -36.43 -24.06 -59.05
CA LYS A 5 -36.48 -22.86 -58.18
C LYS A 5 -36.77 -23.22 -56.72
N GLU A 6 -37.65 -24.17 -56.47
CA GLU A 6 -37.98 -24.63 -55.13
C GLU A 6 -36.80 -25.36 -54.45
N LYS A 7 -36.05 -26.19 -55.22
CA LYS A 7 -34.82 -26.84 -54.71
C LYS A 7 -33.69 -25.82 -54.40
N ASP A 8 -33.54 -24.82 -55.25
CA ASP A 8 -32.51 -23.78 -55.02
C ASP A 8 -32.87 -22.89 -53.81
N MET A 9 -34.16 -22.58 -53.63
CA MET A 9 -34.66 -21.83 -52.48
C MET A 9 -34.48 -22.61 -51.16
N LYS A 10 -34.79 -23.92 -51.14
CA LYS A 10 -34.58 -24.81 -50.00
C LYS A 10 -33.09 -24.89 -49.65
N LYS A 11 -32.20 -25.00 -50.63
CA LYS A 11 -30.75 -25.05 -50.44
C LYS A 11 -30.21 -23.74 -49.85
N LYS A 12 -30.68 -22.58 -50.27
CA LYS A 12 -30.34 -21.25 -49.75
C LYS A 12 -30.81 -21.09 -48.31
N ILE A 13 -32.03 -21.54 -47.99
CA ILE A 13 -32.59 -21.49 -46.63
C ILE A 13 -31.77 -22.40 -45.70
N THR A 14 -31.39 -23.61 -46.13
CA THR A 14 -30.58 -24.54 -45.33
C THR A 14 -29.18 -23.98 -45.07
N VAL A 15 -28.55 -23.33 -46.04
CA VAL A 15 -27.23 -22.70 -45.87
C VAL A 15 -27.32 -21.52 -44.94
N LEU A 16 -28.36 -20.67 -45.05
CA LEU A 16 -28.58 -19.52 -44.15
C LEU A 16 -28.84 -19.95 -42.71
N THR A 17 -29.65 -21.02 -42.51
CA THR A 17 -29.88 -21.57 -41.14
C THR A 17 -28.63 -22.21 -40.56
N LEU A 18 -27.82 -22.90 -41.38
CA LEU A 18 -26.55 -23.50 -40.93
C LEU A 18 -25.53 -22.40 -40.54
N CYS A 19 -25.44 -21.32 -41.32
CA CYS A 19 -24.60 -20.17 -40.99
C CYS A 19 -25.08 -19.48 -39.72
N ALA A 20 -26.39 -19.28 -39.53
CA ALA A 20 -26.96 -18.68 -38.32
C ALA A 20 -26.68 -19.53 -37.06
N LEU A 21 -26.73 -20.86 -37.17
CA LEU A 21 -26.41 -21.80 -36.09
C LEU A 21 -24.89 -21.80 -35.75
N LEU A 22 -24.01 -21.56 -36.73
CA LEU A 22 -22.56 -21.47 -36.49
C LEU A 22 -22.13 -20.13 -35.88
N PHE A 23 -22.88 -19.04 -36.09
CA PHE A 23 -22.59 -17.74 -35.49
C PHE A 23 -23.27 -17.54 -34.11
N ALA A 24 -24.29 -18.29 -33.76
CA ALA A 24 -25.01 -18.19 -32.50
C ALA A 24 -24.12 -18.41 -31.23
N PRO A 25 -23.15 -19.36 -31.19
CA PRO A 25 -22.32 -19.54 -30.01
C PRO A 25 -21.26 -18.46 -29.79
N CYS A 26 -20.90 -17.65 -30.81
CA CYS A 26 -19.88 -16.63 -30.66
C CYS A 26 -20.34 -15.39 -29.83
N VAL A 27 -21.63 -15.19 -29.67
CA VAL A 27 -22.18 -14.04 -28.95
C VAL A 27 -22.20 -14.27 -27.42
N PHE A 28 -22.17 -15.54 -26.98
CA PHE A 28 -22.16 -15.90 -25.55
C PHE A 28 -20.79 -16.29 -24.97
N ALA A 29 -19.76 -16.33 -25.81
CA ALA A 29 -18.37 -16.44 -25.33
C ALA A 29 -17.83 -15.08 -24.85
N HIS A 30 -18.57 -14.37 -24.00
CA HIS A 30 -17.92 -13.57 -22.97
C HIS A 30 -17.23 -14.62 -22.09
N ALA A 31 -15.96 -14.89 -22.41
CA ALA A 31 -15.09 -15.59 -21.49
C ALA A 31 -15.28 -14.89 -20.14
N GLN A 32 -15.86 -15.60 -19.18
CA GLN A 32 -15.71 -15.25 -17.78
C GLN A 32 -14.19 -15.32 -17.56
N GLN A 33 -13.48 -14.22 -17.85
CA GLN A 33 -12.19 -14.01 -17.26
C GLN A 33 -12.44 -14.21 -15.78
N LEU A 34 -11.94 -15.33 -15.26
CA LEU A 34 -11.88 -15.56 -13.81
C LEU A 34 -11.30 -14.27 -13.25
N LYS A 35 -12.16 -13.45 -12.63
CA LYS A 35 -11.77 -12.14 -12.12
C LYS A 35 -10.68 -12.45 -11.10
N LYS A 36 -9.41 -12.19 -11.46
CA LYS A 36 -8.26 -12.41 -10.57
C LYS A 36 -8.62 -11.76 -9.23
N VAL A 37 -8.65 -12.55 -8.17
CA VAL A 37 -8.88 -12.02 -6.82
C VAL A 37 -7.66 -11.18 -6.48
N PRO A 38 -7.81 -9.86 -6.27
CA PRO A 38 -6.69 -8.99 -5.94
C PRO A 38 -6.00 -9.46 -4.66
N ARG A 39 -4.67 -9.37 -4.65
CA ARG A 39 -3.85 -9.79 -3.53
C ARG A 39 -3.10 -8.59 -2.96
N ILE A 40 -3.28 -8.33 -1.68
CA ILE A 40 -2.62 -7.26 -0.94
C ILE A 40 -1.49 -7.88 -0.13
N GLY A 41 -0.27 -7.40 -0.29
CA GLY A 41 0.84 -7.67 0.63
C GLY A 41 0.81 -6.67 1.78
N TYR A 42 0.89 -7.14 3.01
CA TYR A 42 0.94 -6.30 4.20
C TYR A 42 2.24 -6.56 4.96
N LEU A 43 3.17 -5.61 4.91
CA LEU A 43 4.43 -5.67 5.63
C LEU A 43 4.39 -4.76 6.86
N SER A 44 4.47 -5.34 8.06
CA SER A 44 4.48 -4.58 9.31
C SER A 44 5.80 -4.67 10.06
N ALA A 45 6.18 -3.54 10.67
CA ALA A 45 7.27 -3.45 11.63
C ALA A 45 6.95 -4.13 12.96
N LEU A 46 5.68 -4.23 13.33
CA LEU A 46 5.22 -4.75 14.60
C LEU A 46 4.98 -6.27 14.54
N ASP A 47 4.64 -6.86 15.66
CA ASP A 47 4.12 -8.22 15.76
C ASP A 47 2.61 -8.24 15.47
N PRO A 48 2.01 -9.43 15.21
CA PRO A 48 0.58 -9.53 14.88
C PRO A 48 -0.35 -8.96 15.95
N ALA A 49 -0.03 -9.08 17.23
CA ALA A 49 -0.89 -8.62 18.32
C ALA A 49 -0.90 -7.09 18.41
N ALA A 50 0.28 -6.46 18.31
CA ALA A 50 0.42 -5.00 18.31
C ALA A 50 -0.18 -4.35 17.04
N GLU A 51 -0.18 -5.07 15.91
CA GLU A 51 -0.71 -4.59 14.64
C GLU A 51 -2.23 -4.75 14.48
N THR A 52 -2.88 -5.52 15.36
CA THR A 52 -4.30 -5.92 15.24
C THR A 52 -5.22 -4.74 14.93
N ILE A 53 -5.14 -3.65 15.68
CA ILE A 53 -6.05 -2.50 15.54
C ILE A 53 -5.94 -1.87 14.15
N ARG A 54 -4.71 -1.69 13.63
CA ARG A 54 -4.49 -1.08 12.31
C ARG A 54 -4.93 -2.03 11.20
N ALA A 55 -4.58 -3.31 11.28
CA ALA A 55 -4.97 -4.32 10.32
C ALA A 55 -6.51 -4.44 10.24
N GLU A 56 -7.20 -4.49 11.38
CA GLU A 56 -8.67 -4.50 11.44
C GLU A 56 -9.28 -3.23 10.86
N THR A 57 -8.73 -2.06 11.14
CA THR A 57 -9.23 -0.79 10.59
C THR A 57 -9.15 -0.78 9.06
N ILE A 58 -8.03 -1.25 8.50
CA ILE A 58 -7.86 -1.37 7.04
C ILE A 58 -8.85 -2.38 6.47
N ARG A 59 -9.02 -3.54 7.13
CA ARG A 59 -9.96 -4.59 6.72
C ARG A 59 -11.41 -4.09 6.72
N LEU A 60 -11.82 -3.33 7.75
CA LEU A 60 -13.15 -2.72 7.81
C LEU A 60 -13.36 -1.71 6.69
N ALA A 61 -12.39 -0.81 6.44
CA ALA A 61 -12.46 0.17 5.37
C ALA A 61 -12.52 -0.47 3.96
N LEU A 62 -11.85 -1.59 3.76
CA LEU A 62 -11.93 -2.39 2.54
C LEU A 62 -13.32 -3.03 2.39
N ARG A 63 -13.87 -3.61 3.49
CA ARG A 63 -15.21 -4.20 3.50
C ARG A 63 -16.30 -3.20 3.14
N GLU A 64 -16.24 -1.99 3.66
CA GLU A 64 -17.18 -0.90 3.33
C GLU A 64 -17.17 -0.56 1.83
N ARG A 65 -16.07 -0.87 1.12
CA ARG A 65 -15.92 -0.71 -0.32
C ARG A 65 -16.19 -1.97 -1.13
N GLY A 66 -16.71 -3.03 -0.48
CA GLY A 66 -17.05 -4.30 -1.12
C GLY A 66 -15.88 -5.29 -1.27
N TYR A 67 -14.70 -4.97 -0.69
CA TYR A 67 -13.56 -5.88 -0.68
C TYR A 67 -13.55 -6.71 0.61
N ILE A 68 -13.90 -8.00 0.49
CA ILE A 68 -14.02 -8.92 1.62
C ILE A 68 -12.86 -9.91 1.56
N GLU A 69 -12.03 -9.94 2.61
CA GLU A 69 -10.92 -10.87 2.73
C GLU A 69 -11.41 -12.32 2.68
N GLY A 70 -10.72 -13.16 1.90
CA GLY A 70 -11.10 -14.54 1.64
C GLY A 70 -12.23 -14.73 0.63
N GLN A 71 -12.85 -13.65 0.11
CA GLN A 71 -13.91 -13.71 -0.92
C GLN A 71 -13.52 -12.93 -2.17
N SER A 72 -13.36 -11.61 -2.05
CA SER A 72 -13.07 -10.71 -3.17
C SER A 72 -11.66 -10.13 -3.15
N ILE A 73 -10.91 -10.32 -2.06
CA ILE A 73 -9.48 -10.01 -1.91
C ILE A 73 -8.80 -11.07 -1.06
N THR A 74 -7.46 -11.16 -1.19
CA THR A 74 -6.57 -11.90 -0.28
C THR A 74 -5.57 -10.93 0.32
N ILE A 75 -5.25 -11.07 1.62
CA ILE A 75 -4.22 -10.26 2.28
C ILE A 75 -3.12 -11.19 2.79
N GLU A 76 -1.90 -10.95 2.35
CA GLU A 76 -0.69 -11.69 2.72
C GLU A 76 0.08 -10.89 3.77
N TYR A 77 -0.01 -11.29 5.03
CA TYR A 77 0.62 -10.59 6.14
C TYR A 77 2.07 -11.06 6.36
N ARG A 78 2.96 -10.09 6.58
CA ARG A 78 4.36 -10.30 6.98
C ARG A 78 4.71 -9.35 8.12
N TYR A 79 5.23 -9.90 9.20
CA TYR A 79 5.54 -9.19 10.44
C TYR A 79 7.01 -9.34 10.77
N THR A 80 7.73 -8.24 10.95
CA THR A 80 9.16 -8.27 11.28
C THR A 80 9.42 -8.29 12.79
N GLN A 81 8.41 -8.01 13.61
CA GLN A 81 8.53 -7.99 15.09
C GLN A 81 9.66 -7.07 15.58
N GLY A 82 9.78 -5.89 14.96
CA GLY A 82 10.85 -4.93 15.25
C GLY A 82 12.20 -5.23 14.60
N LYS A 83 12.39 -6.38 13.97
CA LYS A 83 13.65 -6.79 13.33
C LYS A 83 13.75 -6.23 11.91
N VAL A 84 14.44 -5.12 11.77
CA VAL A 84 14.61 -4.39 10.50
C VAL A 84 15.31 -5.23 9.43
N ASP A 85 16.24 -6.08 9.83
CA ASP A 85 17.00 -6.99 8.97
C ASP A 85 16.16 -8.03 8.25
N LEU A 86 14.96 -8.35 8.76
CA LEU A 86 13.99 -9.24 8.10
C LEU A 86 13.19 -8.54 7.00
N ALA A 87 13.12 -7.21 6.99
CA ALA A 87 12.25 -6.48 6.06
C ALA A 87 12.58 -6.73 4.58
N PRO A 88 13.84 -6.81 4.12
CA PRO A 88 14.16 -7.10 2.72
C PRO A 88 13.68 -8.49 2.27
N GLU A 89 13.86 -9.51 3.11
CA GLU A 89 13.45 -10.89 2.80
C GLU A 89 11.92 -10.99 2.70
N LEU A 90 11.21 -10.46 3.71
CA LEU A 90 9.75 -10.50 3.75
C LEU A 90 9.10 -9.65 2.64
N ALA A 91 9.73 -8.52 2.26
CA ALA A 91 9.28 -7.76 1.09
C ALA A 91 9.46 -8.56 -0.21
N ALA A 92 10.61 -9.26 -0.38
CA ALA A 92 10.85 -10.11 -1.52
C ALA A 92 9.88 -11.31 -1.58
N GLU A 93 9.46 -11.86 -0.44
CA GLU A 93 8.40 -12.88 -0.40
C GLU A 93 7.08 -12.37 -0.97
N LEU A 94 6.64 -11.16 -0.57
CA LEU A 94 5.43 -10.55 -1.10
C LEU A 94 5.51 -10.35 -2.61
N VAL A 95 6.67 -9.94 -3.12
CA VAL A 95 6.91 -9.82 -4.57
C VAL A 95 6.81 -11.19 -5.26
N ARG A 96 7.39 -12.26 -4.70
CA ARG A 96 7.28 -13.62 -5.24
C ARG A 96 5.84 -14.16 -5.24
N LEU A 97 5.01 -13.70 -4.30
CA LEU A 97 3.58 -14.02 -4.26
C LEU A 97 2.75 -13.24 -5.29
N GLU A 98 3.41 -12.38 -6.09
CA GLU A 98 2.77 -11.57 -7.13
C GLU A 98 1.58 -10.77 -6.58
N VAL A 99 1.79 -10.11 -5.43
CA VAL A 99 0.75 -9.24 -4.86
C VAL A 99 0.52 -8.04 -5.78
N ASP A 100 -0.71 -7.55 -5.84
CA ASP A 100 -1.10 -6.43 -6.71
C ASP A 100 -0.73 -5.07 -6.09
N ILE A 101 -0.56 -5.02 -4.75
CA ILE A 101 -0.17 -3.83 -3.99
C ILE A 101 0.53 -4.25 -2.69
N ILE A 102 1.49 -3.46 -2.22
CA ILE A 102 2.15 -3.66 -0.93
C ILE A 102 1.78 -2.50 0.00
N VAL A 103 1.16 -2.82 1.13
CA VAL A 103 0.95 -1.88 2.23
C VAL A 103 2.09 -2.05 3.23
N VAL A 104 2.80 -0.98 3.54
CA VAL A 104 3.93 -1.00 4.49
C VAL A 104 3.59 -0.17 5.72
N ALA A 105 3.41 -0.85 6.84
CA ALA A 105 3.16 -0.25 8.16
C ALA A 105 4.44 -0.27 8.99
N GLY A 106 5.27 0.78 8.83
CA GLY A 106 6.57 0.82 9.48
C GLY A 106 7.35 2.09 9.21
N GLY A 107 8.60 2.13 9.67
CA GLY A 107 9.54 3.21 9.47
C GLY A 107 10.12 3.25 8.05
N ASP A 108 11.01 4.22 7.80
CA ASP A 108 11.68 4.43 6.51
C ASP A 108 12.46 3.19 6.02
N ALA A 109 13.05 2.42 6.92
CA ALA A 109 13.78 1.20 6.58
C ALA A 109 12.87 0.13 5.93
N TRP A 110 11.65 -0.07 6.44
CA TRP A 110 10.68 -1.03 5.89
C TRP A 110 10.14 -0.59 4.53
N ILE A 111 9.84 0.72 4.39
CA ILE A 111 9.39 1.29 3.13
C ILE A 111 10.49 1.18 2.08
N ARG A 112 11.74 1.46 2.46
CA ARG A 112 12.92 1.29 1.60
C ARG A 112 13.13 -0.17 1.19
N ALA A 113 12.92 -1.11 2.10
CA ALA A 113 13.00 -2.55 1.80
C ALA A 113 11.97 -2.94 0.73
N ALA A 114 10.71 -2.52 0.86
CA ALA A 114 9.69 -2.75 -0.14
C ALA A 114 10.04 -2.08 -1.49
N LYS A 115 10.47 -0.80 -1.47
CA LYS A 115 10.88 -0.05 -2.67
C LYS A 115 12.06 -0.69 -3.41
N ASN A 116 12.96 -1.33 -2.69
CA ASN A 116 14.09 -2.04 -3.28
C ASN A 116 13.69 -3.40 -3.85
N ALA A 117 12.68 -4.07 -3.26
CA ALA A 117 12.21 -5.38 -3.68
C ALA A 117 11.43 -5.37 -5.00
N THR A 118 10.77 -4.25 -5.33
CA THR A 118 9.98 -4.10 -6.57
C THR A 118 10.20 -2.74 -7.22
N LYS A 119 9.88 -2.67 -8.53
CA LYS A 119 9.83 -1.43 -9.33
C LYS A 119 8.50 -1.30 -10.07
N THR A 120 7.58 -2.22 -9.85
CA THR A 120 6.33 -2.31 -10.60
C THR A 120 5.09 -2.46 -9.71
N ILE A 121 5.26 -3.00 -8.49
CA ILE A 121 4.14 -3.16 -7.56
C ILE A 121 3.97 -1.85 -6.79
N PRO A 122 2.79 -1.22 -6.82
CA PRO A 122 2.51 -0.03 -6.03
C PRO A 122 2.69 -0.27 -4.53
N ILE A 123 3.28 0.70 -3.84
CA ILE A 123 3.54 0.66 -2.40
C ILE A 123 2.74 1.77 -1.73
N VAL A 124 1.90 1.38 -0.76
CA VAL A 124 1.18 2.32 0.11
C VAL A 124 1.83 2.33 1.48
N MET A 125 2.53 3.40 1.80
CA MET A 125 3.12 3.57 3.12
C MET A 125 2.10 4.09 4.14
N VAL A 126 2.13 3.51 5.34
CA VAL A 126 1.46 3.99 6.54
C VAL A 126 2.56 4.33 7.55
N GLY A 127 3.11 5.53 7.42
CA GLY A 127 4.26 5.98 8.18
C GLY A 127 3.87 6.95 9.31
N ILE A 128 4.38 6.68 10.52
CA ILE A 128 4.24 7.61 11.64
C ILE A 128 5.60 8.20 11.96
N GLY A 129 5.70 9.54 11.96
CA GLY A 129 6.95 10.23 12.29
C GLY A 129 8.04 10.12 11.22
N ILE A 130 7.66 9.84 9.96
CA ILE A 130 8.59 9.74 8.84
C ILE A 130 8.48 10.99 7.99
N ASP A 131 9.62 11.57 7.64
CA ASP A 131 9.73 12.51 6.53
C ASP A 131 10.11 11.72 5.26
N PRO A 132 9.15 11.39 4.38
CA PRO A 132 9.41 10.52 3.24
C PRO A 132 10.25 11.23 2.16
N VAL A 133 10.23 12.56 2.10
CA VAL A 133 11.06 13.36 1.18
C VAL A 133 12.49 13.40 1.68
N GLY A 134 12.71 13.79 2.93
CA GLY A 134 14.04 13.81 3.55
C GLY A 134 14.69 12.44 3.67
N ALA A 135 13.89 11.36 3.70
CA ALA A 135 14.36 9.98 3.64
C ALA A 135 14.66 9.50 2.21
N GLY A 136 14.38 10.30 1.16
CA GLY A 136 14.56 9.92 -0.25
C GLY A 136 13.63 8.79 -0.73
N LEU A 137 12.47 8.64 -0.09
CA LEU A 137 11.47 7.64 -0.46
C LEU A 137 10.58 8.12 -1.60
N ILE A 138 10.27 9.43 -1.61
CA ILE A 138 9.46 10.11 -2.62
C ILE A 138 10.12 11.45 -3.00
N GLU A 139 9.77 12.01 -4.16
CA GLU A 139 10.31 13.29 -4.63
C GLU A 139 9.73 14.47 -3.86
N SER A 140 8.42 14.51 -3.68
CA SER A 140 7.71 15.50 -2.88
C SER A 140 6.39 14.94 -2.36
N LEU A 141 5.76 15.61 -1.38
CA LEU A 141 4.45 15.21 -0.86
C LEU A 141 3.33 15.36 -1.91
N ALA A 142 3.43 16.37 -2.78
CA ALA A 142 2.43 16.62 -3.82
C ALA A 142 2.64 15.72 -5.05
N HIS A 143 3.89 15.36 -5.34
CA HIS A 143 4.27 14.53 -6.48
C HIS A 143 5.29 13.49 -6.02
N PRO A 144 4.84 12.31 -5.59
CA PRO A 144 5.73 11.25 -5.09
C PRO A 144 6.77 10.75 -6.10
N GLY A 145 6.49 10.86 -7.40
CA GLY A 145 7.47 10.61 -8.48
C GLY A 145 7.79 9.15 -8.77
N GLY A 146 7.06 8.19 -8.17
CA GLY A 146 7.34 6.76 -8.34
C GLY A 146 6.21 5.87 -7.86
N ASP A 147 6.57 4.64 -7.49
CA ASP A 147 5.67 3.58 -7.05
C ASP A 147 5.23 3.67 -5.58
N VAL A 148 5.74 4.65 -4.81
CA VAL A 148 5.42 4.85 -3.39
C VAL A 148 4.43 5.99 -3.23
N THR A 149 3.33 5.72 -2.52
CA THR A 149 2.32 6.69 -2.07
C THR A 149 1.91 6.37 -0.63
N GLY A 150 1.02 7.14 -0.04
CA GLY A 150 0.47 6.81 1.28
C GLY A 150 0.25 8.00 2.19
N ILE A 151 0.25 7.72 3.48
CA ILE A 151 0.05 8.72 4.54
C ILE A 151 1.27 8.76 5.46
N THR A 152 1.63 9.95 5.90
CA THR A 152 2.65 10.17 6.92
C THR A 152 2.17 11.18 7.95
N LEU A 153 2.67 11.04 9.17
CA LEU A 153 2.49 12.03 10.23
C LEU A 153 3.82 12.76 10.41
N LEU A 154 3.88 14.01 9.93
CA LEU A 154 5.06 14.87 10.04
C LEU A 154 5.17 15.44 11.47
N SER A 155 5.56 14.59 12.42
CA SER A 155 5.69 15.00 13.82
C SER A 155 7.08 15.53 14.18
N THR A 156 8.09 15.22 13.40
CA THR A 156 9.49 15.62 13.62
C THR A 156 9.69 17.15 13.61
N GLU A 157 8.99 17.85 12.72
CA GLU A 157 9.03 19.32 12.62
C GLU A 157 8.39 20.03 13.82
N LEU A 158 7.59 19.32 14.61
CA LEU A 158 6.90 19.88 15.77
C LEU A 158 7.72 19.81 17.07
N GLY A 159 8.89 19.16 17.07
CA GLY A 159 9.72 18.97 18.27
C GLY A 159 10.11 20.28 18.93
N GLY A 160 10.57 21.26 18.14
CA GLY A 160 10.90 22.59 18.61
C GLY A 160 9.71 23.36 19.18
N LYS A 161 8.55 23.31 18.48
CA LYS A 161 7.33 23.99 18.95
C LYS A 161 6.76 23.37 20.22
N ARG A 162 6.84 22.05 20.35
CA ARG A 162 6.46 21.35 21.59
C ARG A 162 7.31 21.80 22.77
N LEU A 163 8.62 21.97 22.57
CA LEU A 163 9.53 22.46 23.61
C LEU A 163 9.23 23.90 23.98
N GLU A 164 8.95 24.77 23.01
CA GLU A 164 8.55 26.16 23.23
C GLU A 164 7.29 26.23 24.10
N LEU A 165 6.22 25.53 23.71
CA LEU A 165 4.96 25.46 24.45
C LEU A 165 5.14 24.87 25.85
N PHE A 166 6.03 23.87 25.99
CA PHE A 166 6.35 23.30 27.29
C PHE A 166 7.03 24.32 28.21
N LYS A 167 7.98 25.11 27.68
CA LYS A 167 8.66 26.20 28.45
C LYS A 167 7.68 27.29 28.84
N GLU A 168 6.72 27.66 27.99
CA GLU A 168 5.66 28.60 28.31
C GLU A 168 4.75 28.10 29.44
N ALA A 169 4.37 26.83 29.38
CA ALA A 169 3.46 26.20 30.36
C ALA A 169 4.15 25.97 31.73
N VAL A 170 5.45 25.70 31.72
CA VAL A 170 6.24 25.39 32.93
C VAL A 170 7.35 26.41 33.09
N THR A 171 7.07 27.49 33.79
CA THR A 171 7.91 28.71 33.86
C THR A 171 9.28 28.54 34.54
N LYS A 172 9.55 27.41 35.22
CA LYS A 172 10.82 27.16 35.96
C LYS A 172 11.62 25.98 35.39
N VAL A 173 11.41 25.65 34.12
CA VAL A 173 12.18 24.58 33.47
C VAL A 173 13.59 25.04 33.15
N VAL A 174 14.58 24.36 33.68
CA VAL A 174 16.02 24.60 33.44
C VAL A 174 16.68 23.47 32.64
N GLY A 175 15.95 22.35 32.43
CA GLY A 175 16.43 21.23 31.66
C GLY A 175 15.31 20.27 31.28
N VAL A 176 15.45 19.63 30.12
CA VAL A 176 14.51 18.66 29.59
C VAL A 176 15.29 17.40 29.18
N ALA A 177 14.81 16.24 29.63
CA ALA A 177 15.32 14.94 29.15
C ALA A 177 14.51 14.49 27.94
N VAL A 178 15.19 14.04 26.90
CA VAL A 178 14.56 13.47 25.68
C VAL A 178 14.87 11.98 25.61
N LEU A 179 13.82 11.17 25.63
CA LEU A 179 13.93 9.74 25.39
C LEU A 179 13.70 9.45 23.91
N TYR A 180 14.67 8.81 23.26
CA TYR A 180 14.58 8.47 21.83
C TYR A 180 15.25 7.13 21.53
N ASP A 181 14.87 6.50 20.41
CA ASP A 181 15.54 5.32 19.90
C ASP A 181 16.55 5.72 18.81
N PRO A 182 17.87 5.49 19.01
CA PRO A 182 18.89 5.87 18.03
C PRO A 182 18.87 4.99 16.76
N ALA A 183 18.21 3.85 16.78
CA ALA A 183 18.04 3.01 15.59
C ALA A 183 17.02 3.58 14.57
N ILE A 184 16.20 4.56 15.01
CA ILE A 184 15.18 5.18 14.18
C ILE A 184 15.71 6.53 13.66
N SER A 185 15.93 6.64 12.35
CA SER A 185 16.55 7.83 11.74
C SER A 185 15.72 9.11 11.93
N SER A 186 14.39 9.03 11.98
CA SER A 186 13.51 10.16 12.27
C SER A 186 13.70 10.69 13.71
N ASN A 187 13.94 9.82 14.68
CA ASN A 187 14.18 10.20 16.07
C ASN A 187 15.48 11.01 16.21
N ILE A 188 16.51 10.65 15.45
CA ILE A 188 17.78 11.41 15.42
C ILE A 188 17.56 12.82 14.85
N ARG A 189 16.73 12.95 13.81
CA ARG A 189 16.38 14.26 13.26
C ARG A 189 15.58 15.09 14.24
N GLU A 190 14.54 14.52 14.84
CA GLU A 190 13.72 15.17 15.87
C GLU A 190 14.57 15.65 17.06
N LEU A 191 15.51 14.83 17.52
CA LEU A 191 16.44 15.22 18.59
C LEU A 191 17.27 16.46 18.20
N LYS A 192 17.77 16.54 16.98
CA LYS A 192 18.53 17.72 16.49
C LYS A 192 17.66 18.97 16.46
N GLU A 193 16.41 18.87 16.02
CA GLU A 193 15.45 19.98 16.03
C GLU A 193 15.17 20.45 17.47
N ILE A 194 14.90 19.52 18.39
CA ILE A 194 14.69 19.83 19.83
C ILE A 194 15.93 20.49 20.42
N GLN A 195 17.14 20.00 20.13
CA GLN A 195 18.39 20.59 20.62
C GLN A 195 18.63 21.99 20.05
N SER A 196 18.27 22.23 18.79
CA SER A 196 18.36 23.55 18.17
C SER A 196 17.38 24.53 18.84
N ALA A 197 16.13 24.10 19.03
CA ALA A 197 15.13 24.90 19.74
C ALA A 197 15.51 25.19 21.20
N ALA A 198 16.05 24.18 21.90
CA ALA A 198 16.52 24.38 23.30
C ALA A 198 17.60 25.44 23.40
N ARG A 199 18.57 25.47 22.47
CA ARG A 199 19.59 26.54 22.44
C ARG A 199 19.00 27.91 22.15
N ALA A 200 17.97 27.99 21.30
CA ALA A 200 17.32 29.26 20.98
C ALA A 200 16.45 29.80 22.13
N LEU A 201 15.91 28.88 22.93
CA LEU A 201 15.06 29.23 24.08
C LEU A 201 15.85 29.56 25.36
N GLY A 202 17.15 29.29 25.45
CA GLY A 202 18.00 29.51 26.62
C GLY A 202 17.74 28.47 27.69
#